data_fa035f8c083733988d13ed64dbdde574
#
_entry.id   fa035f8c083733988d13ed64dbdde574
#
_cell.length_a   1.000
_cell.length_b   1.000
_cell.length_c   1.000
_cell.angle_alpha   90.00
_cell.angle_beta   90.00
_cell.angle_gamma   90.00
#
_symmetry.space_group_name_H-M   'P 1'
#
loop_
_entity.id
_entity.type
_entity.pdbx_description
1 polymer ?
#
loop_
_entity_poly.entity_id
_entity_poly.type
_entity_poly.pdbx_seq_one_letter_code
_entity_poly.pdbx_strand_id
1 'polypeptide(L)'
;PTVDNLGYECIKSTARPKNIIKSILEELGSADIVVAVLTDNNPNVWYALGTRHALRSGTIMVIEEGQKIPFDISQYGVIVYTDKIAKRAQFEKNLEAFIEDIETTLNLTAQLLTSLANEQLGHVGLEPLLKIHL
;
A
#
# COMPACT_ATOMS: atom_id res chain seq x y z
N PRO A 1 11.42 5.34 10.53
CA PRO A 1 12.80 5.38 9.99
C PRO A 1 12.92 4.62 8.65
N THR A 2 12.47 3.35 8.59
CA THR A 2 12.61 2.54 7.35
C THR A 2 11.89 3.17 6.16
N VAL A 3 10.66 3.61 6.35
CA VAL A 3 9.83 4.24 5.31
C VAL A 3 10.41 5.60 4.90
N ASP A 4 10.84 6.39 5.86
CA ASP A 4 11.46 7.71 5.61
C ASP A 4 12.80 7.58 4.84
N ASN A 5 13.58 6.53 5.13
CA ASN A 5 14.84 6.25 4.44
C ASN A 5 14.64 5.89 2.97
N LEU A 6 13.47 5.38 2.61
CA LEU A 6 13.07 5.09 1.23
C LEU A 6 12.45 6.30 0.51
N GLY A 7 12.37 7.45 1.16
CA GLY A 7 11.84 8.69 0.58
C GLY A 7 10.32 8.83 0.64
N TYR A 8 9.64 8.02 1.44
CA TYR A 8 8.19 8.12 1.65
C TYR A 8 7.85 8.91 2.90
N GLU A 9 6.79 9.70 2.83
CA GLU A 9 6.16 10.30 3.98
C GLU A 9 5.19 9.28 4.63
N CYS A 10 5.41 8.97 5.90
CA CYS A 10 4.56 8.06 6.66
C CYS A 10 3.46 8.82 7.38
N ILE A 11 2.22 8.65 6.95
CA ILE A 11 1.05 9.27 7.55
C ILE A 11 0.25 8.21 8.29
N LYS A 12 0.04 8.43 9.59
CA LYS A 12 -0.87 7.59 10.37
C LYS A 12 -2.30 8.08 10.18
N SER A 13 -3.17 7.23 9.66
CA SER A 13 -4.60 7.54 9.58
C SER A 13 -5.19 7.70 10.97
N THR A 14 -5.74 8.88 11.24
CA THR A 14 -6.45 9.20 12.48
C THR A 14 -7.89 9.48 12.15
N ALA A 15 -8.80 8.59 12.58
CA ALA A 15 -10.23 8.79 12.43
C ALA A 15 -10.67 10.10 13.09
N ARG A 16 -11.09 11.08 12.30
CA ARG A 16 -11.67 12.33 12.79
C ARG A 16 -13.20 12.22 12.83
N PRO A 17 -13.88 12.76 13.86
CA PRO A 17 -15.32 12.53 14.09
C PRO A 17 -16.29 13.07 13.03
N LYS A 18 -15.86 14.00 12.17
CA LYS A 18 -16.69 14.59 11.10
C LYS A 18 -16.34 14.01 9.74
N ASN A 19 -17.30 13.32 9.10
CA ASN A 19 -17.18 12.71 7.77
C ASN A 19 -16.08 11.65 7.65
N ILE A 20 -16.01 10.74 8.62
CA ILE A 20 -15.01 9.67 8.70
C ILE A 20 -14.91 8.88 7.39
N ILE A 21 -16.02 8.52 6.78
CA ILE A 21 -16.03 7.68 5.56
C ILE A 21 -15.38 8.43 4.39
N LYS A 22 -15.75 9.68 4.16
CA LYS A 22 -15.19 10.47 3.06
C LYS A 22 -13.69 10.69 3.22
N SER A 23 -13.24 11.05 4.41
CA SER A 23 -11.82 11.25 4.72
C SER A 23 -11.01 9.97 4.53
N ILE A 24 -11.52 8.83 5.01
CA ILE A 24 -10.87 7.53 4.82
C ILE A 24 -10.79 7.16 3.34
N LEU A 25 -11.85 7.35 2.57
CA LEU A 25 -11.87 7.06 1.14
C LEU A 25 -10.85 7.92 0.37
N GLU A 26 -10.75 9.20 0.70
CA GLU A 26 -9.78 10.11 0.10
C GLU A 26 -8.33 9.71 0.47
N GLU A 27 -8.05 9.42 1.73
CA GLU A 27 -6.74 8.95 2.19
C GLU A 27 -6.36 7.62 1.53
N LEU A 28 -7.25 6.65 1.50
CA LEU A 28 -7.01 5.34 0.90
C LEU A 28 -6.85 5.41 -0.62
N GLY A 29 -7.56 6.30 -1.29
CA GLY A 29 -7.47 6.48 -2.74
C GLY A 29 -6.23 7.24 -3.18
N SER A 30 -5.76 8.21 -2.39
CA SER A 30 -4.62 9.07 -2.72
C SER A 30 -3.26 8.50 -2.31
N ALA A 31 -3.21 7.67 -1.27
CA ALA A 31 -1.96 7.07 -0.81
C ALA A 31 -1.35 6.12 -1.87
N ASP A 32 -0.05 6.24 -2.13
CA ASP A 32 0.65 5.35 -3.04
C ASP A 32 0.74 3.94 -2.47
N ILE A 33 1.12 3.82 -1.22
CA ILE A 33 1.18 2.56 -0.48
C ILE A 33 0.35 2.69 0.80
N VAL A 34 -0.41 1.66 1.12
CA VAL A 34 -1.15 1.54 2.37
C VAL A 34 -0.63 0.34 3.14
N VAL A 35 -0.23 0.55 4.39
CA VAL A 35 0.13 -0.52 5.31
C VAL A 35 -1.05 -0.78 6.24
N ALA A 36 -1.65 -1.96 6.13
CA ALA A 36 -2.77 -2.39 6.96
C ALA A 36 -2.29 -3.30 8.10
N VAL A 37 -2.48 -2.87 9.33
CA VAL A 37 -2.15 -3.64 10.52
C VAL A 37 -3.37 -4.49 10.93
N LEU A 38 -3.29 -5.79 10.71
CA LEU A 38 -4.39 -6.73 10.91
C LEU A 38 -4.46 -7.30 12.34
N THR A 39 -3.51 -6.91 13.18
CA THR A 39 -3.43 -7.34 14.58
C THR A 39 -4.74 -7.02 15.32
N ASP A 40 -5.17 -7.92 16.20
CA ASP A 40 -6.40 -7.83 16.98
C ASP A 40 -7.71 -7.87 16.17
N ASN A 41 -7.64 -8.19 14.89
CA ASN A 41 -8.81 -8.41 14.05
C ASN A 41 -9.83 -7.25 14.06
N ASN A 42 -9.32 -6.00 14.03
CA ASN A 42 -10.16 -4.81 14.09
C ASN A 42 -11.05 -4.69 12.83
N PRO A 43 -12.38 -4.68 12.97
CA PRO A 43 -13.31 -4.64 11.83
C PRO A 43 -13.17 -3.37 10.98
N ASN A 44 -12.75 -2.26 11.56
CA ASN A 44 -12.52 -1.02 10.80
C ASN A 44 -11.32 -1.13 9.86
N VAL A 45 -10.29 -1.85 10.26
CA VAL A 45 -9.13 -2.12 9.41
C VAL A 45 -9.53 -3.03 8.24
N TRP A 46 -10.36 -4.04 8.48
CA TRP A 46 -10.87 -4.92 7.44
C TRP A 46 -11.73 -4.18 6.42
N TYR A 47 -12.59 -3.27 6.90
CA TYR A 47 -13.38 -2.41 6.02
C TYR A 47 -12.49 -1.52 5.15
N ALA A 48 -11.51 -0.87 5.75
CA ALA A 48 -10.54 -0.02 5.04
C ALA A 48 -9.71 -0.83 4.02
N LEU A 49 -9.27 -2.02 4.39
CA LEU A 49 -8.51 -2.93 3.52
C LEU A 49 -9.33 -3.34 2.29
N GLY A 50 -10.57 -3.79 2.47
CA GLY A 50 -11.46 -4.14 1.37
C GLY A 50 -11.75 -2.95 0.45
N THR A 51 -11.96 -1.78 1.03
CA THR A 51 -12.15 -0.53 0.28
C THR A 51 -10.90 -0.18 -0.52
N ARG A 52 -9.72 -0.26 0.08
CA ARG A 52 -8.45 0.01 -0.61
C ARG A 52 -8.24 -0.95 -1.78
N HIS A 53 -8.47 -2.24 -1.61
CA HIS A 53 -8.33 -3.23 -2.68
C HIS A 53 -9.28 -2.96 -3.87
N ALA A 54 -10.45 -2.39 -3.61
CA ALA A 54 -11.38 -2.00 -4.66
C ALA A 54 -10.98 -0.70 -5.38
N LEU A 55 -10.29 0.22 -4.71
CA LEU A 55 -9.92 1.52 -5.25
C LEU A 55 -8.58 1.49 -6.00
N ARG A 56 -7.58 0.86 -5.43
CA ARG A 56 -6.19 0.96 -5.92
C ARG A 56 -5.32 -0.18 -5.37
N SER A 57 -4.36 -0.62 -6.18
CA SER A 57 -3.28 -1.52 -5.75
C SER A 57 -2.29 -0.84 -4.81
N GLY A 58 -1.29 -1.55 -4.33
CA GLY A 58 -0.25 -1.02 -3.44
C GLY A 58 -0.62 -1.10 -1.97
N THR A 59 -0.97 -2.30 -1.50
CA THR A 59 -1.28 -2.56 -0.10
C THR A 59 -0.32 -3.59 0.48
N ILE A 60 0.23 -3.28 1.65
CA ILE A 60 1.04 -4.19 2.45
C ILE A 60 0.25 -4.55 3.70
N MET A 61 0.09 -5.83 3.96
CA MET A 61 -0.59 -6.32 5.15
C MET A 61 0.43 -6.82 6.16
N VAL A 62 0.27 -6.42 7.41
CA VAL A 62 1.13 -6.85 8.52
C VAL A 62 0.29 -7.40 9.66
N ILE A 63 0.77 -8.46 10.30
CA ILE A 63 0.09 -9.10 11.42
C ILE A 63 1.10 -9.55 12.47
N GLU A 64 0.69 -9.51 13.74
CA GLU A 64 1.53 -9.99 14.83
C GLU A 64 1.65 -11.52 14.82
N GLU A 65 2.84 -12.01 15.18
CA GLU A 65 3.14 -13.43 15.30
C GLU A 65 2.15 -14.13 16.24
N GLY A 66 1.64 -15.29 15.83
CA GLY A 66 0.69 -16.09 16.61
C GLY A 66 -0.78 -15.78 16.35
N GLN A 67 -1.10 -14.73 15.61
CA GLN A 67 -2.47 -14.44 15.21
C GLN A 67 -2.88 -15.20 13.94
N LYS A 68 -4.17 -15.51 13.85
CA LYS A 68 -4.70 -16.26 12.70
C LYS A 68 -4.93 -15.35 11.51
N ILE A 69 -4.31 -15.69 10.39
CA ILE A 69 -4.54 -15.04 9.11
C ILE A 69 -5.77 -15.68 8.44
N PRO A 70 -6.80 -14.91 8.07
CA PRO A 70 -7.92 -15.44 7.31
C PRO A 70 -7.48 -16.02 5.97
N PHE A 71 -8.11 -17.12 5.58
CA PHE A 71 -7.77 -17.87 4.37
C PHE A 71 -7.78 -17.00 3.11
N ASP A 72 -8.77 -16.13 2.97
CA ASP A 72 -8.99 -15.34 1.76
C ASP A 72 -7.87 -14.32 1.47
N ILE A 73 -7.13 -13.91 2.51
CA ILE A 73 -6.05 -12.92 2.37
C ILE A 73 -4.65 -13.53 2.47
N SER A 74 -4.52 -14.76 2.93
CA SER A 74 -3.21 -15.42 3.09
C SER A 74 -2.43 -15.52 1.77
N GLN A 75 -3.12 -15.57 0.65
CA GLN A 75 -2.54 -15.63 -0.69
C GLN A 75 -1.95 -14.28 -1.19
N TYR A 76 -2.31 -13.15 -0.57
CA TYR A 76 -1.84 -11.81 -1.00
C TYR A 76 -0.50 -11.39 -0.40
N GLY A 77 0.11 -12.25 0.38
CA GLY A 77 1.34 -11.93 1.10
C GLY A 77 1.09 -11.06 2.33
N VAL A 78 1.39 -11.61 3.49
CA VAL A 78 1.26 -10.93 4.78
C VAL A 78 2.61 -10.98 5.48
N ILE A 79 3.09 -9.82 5.95
CA ILE A 79 4.32 -9.77 6.73
C ILE A 79 3.98 -10.01 8.19
N VAL A 80 4.57 -11.04 8.76
CA VAL A 80 4.43 -11.34 10.20
C VAL A 80 5.48 -10.56 10.98
N TYR A 81 5.06 -9.82 11.97
CA TYR A 81 5.96 -9.11 12.87
C TYR A 81 5.84 -9.61 14.31
N THR A 82 6.84 -9.30 15.10
CA THR A 82 6.89 -9.58 16.53
C THR A 82 7.58 -8.41 17.23
N ASP A 83 7.24 -8.17 18.48
CA ASP A 83 7.86 -7.17 19.34
C ASP A 83 9.30 -7.54 19.79
N LYS A 84 9.75 -8.76 19.46
CA LYS A 84 11.12 -9.20 19.77
C LYS A 84 12.14 -8.41 18.95
N ILE A 85 12.99 -7.67 19.62
CA ILE A 85 14.05 -6.84 19.04
C ILE A 85 14.92 -7.61 18.03
N ALA A 86 15.21 -8.89 18.30
CA ALA A 86 16.01 -9.74 17.42
C ALA A 86 15.40 -9.97 16.03
N LYS A 87 14.08 -9.84 15.86
CA LYS A 87 13.39 -10.03 14.58
C LYS A 87 13.03 -8.71 13.86
N ARG A 88 13.32 -7.59 14.47
CA ARG A 88 13.01 -6.27 13.91
C ARG A 88 13.70 -6.03 12.57
N ALA A 89 14.98 -6.32 12.47
CA ALA A 89 15.74 -6.16 11.24
C ALA A 89 15.17 -6.98 10.08
N GLN A 90 14.67 -8.19 10.37
CA GLN A 90 14.02 -9.03 9.35
C GLN A 90 12.69 -8.43 8.89
N PHE A 91 11.90 -7.89 9.81
CA PHE A 91 10.66 -7.19 9.48
C PHE A 91 10.92 -5.97 8.58
N GLU A 92 11.89 -5.13 8.95
CA GLU A 92 12.28 -3.96 8.15
C GLU A 92 12.71 -4.36 6.74
N LYS A 93 13.52 -5.41 6.61
CA LYS A 93 13.96 -5.95 5.33
C LYS A 93 12.82 -6.50 4.47
N ASN A 94 11.87 -7.18 5.07
CA ASN A 94 10.68 -7.67 4.38
C ASN A 94 9.81 -6.50 3.91
N LEU A 95 9.64 -5.48 4.75
CA LEU A 95 8.88 -4.29 4.41
C LEU A 95 9.51 -3.53 3.23
N GLU A 96 10.82 -3.34 3.23
CA GLU A 96 11.57 -2.74 2.13
C GLU A 96 11.36 -3.52 0.83
N ALA A 97 11.50 -4.84 0.86
CA ALA A 97 11.31 -5.68 -0.32
C ALA A 97 9.88 -5.58 -0.89
N PHE A 98 8.86 -5.52 -0.05
CA PHE A 98 7.47 -5.33 -0.50
C PHE A 98 7.24 -3.94 -1.12
N ILE A 99 7.84 -2.91 -0.54
CA ILE A 99 7.76 -1.55 -1.10
C ILE A 99 8.40 -1.49 -2.49
N GLU A 100 9.60 -2.03 -2.63
CA GLU A 100 10.33 -2.09 -3.92
C GLU A 100 9.55 -2.87 -4.99
N ASP A 101 8.92 -3.98 -4.63
CA ASP A 101 8.09 -4.78 -5.55
C ASP A 101 6.85 -4.00 -6.03
N ILE A 102 6.18 -3.28 -5.11
CA ILE A 102 5.06 -2.41 -5.46
C ILE A 102 5.51 -1.28 -6.37
N GLU A 103 6.61 -0.61 -6.08
CA GLU A 103 7.18 0.46 -6.93
C GLU A 103 7.47 -0.04 -8.34
N THR A 104 8.12 -1.19 -8.45
CA THR A 104 8.44 -1.80 -9.73
C THR A 104 7.18 -2.09 -10.54
N THR A 105 6.17 -2.66 -9.90
CA THR A 105 4.88 -2.97 -10.54
C THR A 105 4.16 -1.71 -11.00
N LEU A 106 4.12 -0.67 -10.17
CA LEU A 106 3.49 0.62 -10.52
C LEU A 106 4.21 1.29 -11.70
N ASN A 107 5.54 1.29 -11.70
CA ASN A 107 6.35 1.87 -12.77
C ASN A 107 6.16 1.13 -14.10
N LEU A 108 6.16 -0.20 -14.09
CA LEU A 108 5.89 -1.00 -15.28
C LEU A 108 4.49 -0.75 -15.83
N THR A 109 3.49 -0.66 -14.97
CA THR A 109 2.11 -0.36 -15.36
C THR A 109 2.01 1.02 -16.01
N ALA A 110 2.65 2.02 -15.42
CA ALA A 110 2.68 3.38 -15.96
C ALA A 110 3.36 3.43 -17.34
N GLN A 111 4.47 2.72 -17.52
CA GLN A 111 5.17 2.63 -18.80
C GLN A 111 4.33 1.95 -19.89
N LEU A 112 3.64 0.86 -19.56
CA LEU A 112 2.73 0.16 -20.49
C LEU A 112 1.57 1.06 -20.91
N LEU A 113 0.92 1.75 -19.97
CA LEU A 113 -0.17 2.68 -20.27
C LEU A 113 0.30 3.83 -21.16
N THR A 114 1.49 4.38 -20.92
CA THR A 114 2.08 5.43 -21.75
C THR A 114 2.36 4.93 -23.16
N SER A 115 2.91 3.72 -23.29
CA SER A 115 3.19 3.11 -24.59
C SER A 115 1.91 2.89 -25.39
N LEU A 116 0.86 2.32 -24.77
CA LEU A 116 -0.44 2.10 -25.42
C LEU A 116 -1.11 3.43 -25.81
N ALA A 117 -1.04 4.45 -24.98
CA ALA A 117 -1.57 5.77 -25.31
C ALA A 117 -0.85 6.39 -26.52
N ASN A 118 0.47 6.26 -26.61
CA ASN A 118 1.27 6.75 -27.73
C ASN A 118 0.97 6.00 -29.03
N GLU A 119 0.72 4.70 -28.97
CA GLU A 119 0.31 3.90 -30.14
C GLU A 119 -1.07 4.30 -30.67
N GLN A 120 -2.03 4.57 -29.79
CA GLN A 120 -3.41 4.90 -30.16
C GLN A 120 -3.61 6.35 -30.59
N LEU A 121 -2.85 7.30 -30.04
CA LEU A 121 -3.01 8.73 -30.22
C LEU A 121 -2.01 9.37 -31.19
N GLY A 122 -1.09 8.60 -31.78
CA GLY A 122 -0.10 9.09 -32.76
C GLY A 122 0.62 10.35 -32.31
N HIS A 123 1.64 10.23 -31.45
CA HIS A 123 2.57 11.29 -31.06
C HIS A 123 1.96 12.60 -30.51
N VAL A 124 0.85 12.56 -29.84
CA VAL A 124 0.45 13.64 -28.96
C VAL A 124 1.31 13.51 -27.70
N GLY A 125 2.21 14.46 -27.46
CA GLY A 125 3.07 14.50 -26.26
C GLY A 125 2.24 14.67 -25.02
N LEU A 126 1.67 13.57 -24.54
CA LEU A 126 1.09 13.48 -23.22
C LEU A 126 2.28 13.28 -22.27
N GLU A 127 2.64 14.32 -21.54
CA GLU A 127 3.37 14.15 -20.31
C GLU A 127 2.67 13.08 -19.49
N PRO A 128 3.38 12.14 -18.83
CA PRO A 128 2.74 11.07 -18.09
C PRO A 128 1.77 11.65 -17.09
N LEU A 129 0.47 11.31 -17.23
CA LEU A 129 -0.61 11.75 -16.34
C LEU A 129 -0.48 11.21 -14.91
N LEU A 130 0.48 10.34 -14.68
CA LEU A 130 0.84 9.79 -13.38
C LEU A 130 2.11 10.47 -12.88
N LYS A 131 1.96 11.62 -12.24
CA LYS A 131 2.95 12.07 -11.27
C LYS A 131 2.80 11.18 -10.04
N ILE A 132 3.69 10.18 -9.97
CA ILE A 132 3.89 9.44 -8.71
C ILE A 132 4.60 10.43 -7.79
N HIS A 133 3.87 11.05 -6.89
CA HIS A 133 4.47 11.76 -5.76
C HIS A 133 4.92 10.69 -4.77
N LEU A 134 6.20 10.40 -4.81
CA LEU A 134 6.90 9.65 -3.77
C LEU A 134 7.01 10.50 -2.51
#